data_b7335d2d5b70ba5eb660bc597e48a312
#
_entry.id   b7335d2d5b70ba5eb660bc597e48a312
#
_cell.length_a   1.000
_cell.length_b   1.000
_cell.length_c   1.000
_cell.angle_alpha   90.00
_cell.angle_beta   90.00
_cell.angle_gamma   90.00
#
_symmetry.space_group_name_H-M   'P 1'
#
loop_
_entity.id
_entity.type
_entity.pdbx_description
1 polymer ?
#
loop_
_entity_poly.entity_id
_entity_poly.type
_entity_poly.pdbx_seq_one_letter_code
_entity_poly.pdbx_strand_id
1 'polypeptide(L)'
;MIMIRFLSFILFFSYLNSGQDYIDYPHPFHPTSSKSGMVVSQNILSSDIGVEILDMGGNAVDAAVAVGFSLATTLPRAGNLGGGGFMLIYIKEKDEIFYIDYRSKSPKNASIEKLLGTKKIPDRNSKRWERVDYTYLASAVPGTVYGLLEAHKNFGRLELQEIMKPVIAQAEEGIVVSSDLSYVIGVTPQLKSDKESYSIYYKDDEPLEEFSIMRRPDLANTFKEISKNGIKGFYEGKIADKRVNAMNQNNGLITHED
;
A
#
# COMPACT_ATOMS: atom_id res chain seq x y z
N MET A 1 31.94 -0.14 58.12
CA MET A 1 31.18 -1.17 57.33
C MET A 1 29.79 -0.73 56.95
N ILE A 2 29.08 0.09 57.71
CA ILE A 2 27.71 0.58 57.40
C ILE A 2 27.70 1.65 56.29
N MET A 3 28.72 2.53 56.26
CA MET A 3 28.80 3.63 55.28
C MET A 3 29.02 3.15 53.82
N ILE A 4 29.77 2.05 53.62
CA ILE A 4 30.04 1.47 52.31
C ILE A 4 28.79 0.82 51.73
N ARG A 5 27.93 0.23 52.57
CA ARG A 5 26.65 -0.35 52.13
C ARG A 5 25.61 0.71 51.70
N PHE A 6 25.66 1.88 52.30
CA PHE A 6 24.80 3.00 51.93
C PHE A 6 25.18 3.61 50.57
N LEU A 7 26.51 3.71 50.32
CA LEU A 7 27.01 4.21 49.02
C LEU A 7 26.67 3.25 47.85
N SER A 8 26.77 1.94 48.10
CA SER A 8 26.37 0.93 47.09
C SER A 8 24.88 0.97 46.79
N PHE A 9 24.03 1.27 47.76
CA PHE A 9 22.59 1.38 47.56
C PHE A 9 22.20 2.64 46.77
N ILE A 10 22.91 3.76 47.00
CA ILE A 10 22.70 5.01 46.24
C ILE A 10 23.15 4.83 44.78
N LEU A 11 24.27 4.16 44.52
CA LEU A 11 24.75 3.86 43.18
C LEU A 11 23.81 2.90 42.42
N PHE A 12 23.19 1.95 43.12
CA PHE A 12 22.24 1.03 42.52
C PHE A 12 20.90 1.72 42.16
N PHE A 13 20.45 2.67 42.99
CA PHE A 13 19.25 3.48 42.70
C PHE A 13 19.49 4.47 41.55
N SER A 14 20.69 4.97 41.37
CA SER A 14 21.04 5.84 40.23
C SER A 14 21.06 5.08 38.91
N TYR A 15 21.34 3.77 38.90
CA TYR A 15 21.28 2.93 37.70
C TYR A 15 19.85 2.52 37.30
N LEU A 16 18.90 2.53 38.23
CA LEU A 16 17.50 2.22 37.96
C LEU A 16 16.72 3.42 37.43
N ASN A 17 17.31 4.61 37.44
CA ASN A 17 16.72 5.84 36.90
C ASN A 17 17.37 6.29 35.58
N SER A 18 18.00 5.40 34.82
CA SER A 18 18.23 5.64 33.40
C SER A 18 16.87 5.58 32.71
N GLY A 19 16.16 6.71 32.78
CA GLY A 19 14.92 6.92 32.09
C GLY A 19 15.10 6.54 30.62
N GLN A 20 14.12 5.86 30.04
CA GLN A 20 14.02 5.76 28.60
C GLN A 20 14.29 7.16 28.04
N ASP A 21 15.25 7.26 27.14
CA ASP A 21 15.46 8.47 26.37
C ASP A 21 14.14 8.77 25.63
N TYR A 22 13.36 9.67 26.19
CA TYR A 22 12.27 10.28 25.43
C TYR A 22 12.93 10.95 24.24
N ILE A 23 12.44 10.68 23.05
CA ILE A 23 12.83 11.44 21.87
C ILE A 23 12.43 12.88 22.16
N ASP A 24 13.41 13.69 22.57
CA ASP A 24 13.22 15.12 22.79
C ASP A 24 13.24 15.80 21.43
N TYR A 25 12.08 16.16 20.91
CA TYR A 25 11.99 16.94 19.69
C TYR A 25 12.44 18.37 20.01
N PRO A 26 13.51 18.87 19.39
CA PRO A 26 14.09 20.19 19.69
C PRO A 26 13.16 21.37 19.39
N HIS A 27 12.00 21.09 18.82
CA HIS A 27 10.97 22.08 18.50
C HIS A 27 9.62 21.67 19.07
N PRO A 28 8.83 22.61 19.60
CA PRO A 28 7.49 22.31 20.06
C PRO A 28 6.66 21.77 18.90
N PHE A 29 6.11 20.56 19.08
CA PHE A 29 5.21 19.96 18.11
C PHE A 29 3.84 20.63 18.21
N HIS A 30 3.47 21.37 17.19
CA HIS A 30 2.15 21.93 17.06
C HIS A 30 1.32 21.04 16.12
N PRO A 31 0.30 20.32 16.63
CA PRO A 31 -0.54 19.50 15.77
C PRO A 31 -1.29 20.37 14.75
N THR A 32 -1.33 19.91 13.51
CA THR A 32 -2.19 20.51 12.50
C THR A 32 -3.65 20.23 12.84
N SER A 33 -4.50 21.23 12.77
CA SER A 33 -5.94 21.10 13.02
C SER A 33 -6.74 21.76 11.90
N SER A 34 -7.90 21.20 11.61
CA SER A 34 -8.84 21.73 10.64
C SER A 34 -10.27 21.65 11.19
N LYS A 35 -11.13 22.62 10.78
CA LYS A 35 -12.55 22.65 11.15
C LYS A 35 -13.42 21.92 10.12
N SER A 36 -12.98 21.83 8.87
CA SER A 36 -13.78 21.31 7.75
C SER A 36 -13.47 19.87 7.41
N GLY A 37 -12.22 19.45 7.54
CA GLY A 37 -11.78 18.09 7.24
C GLY A 37 -10.26 18.00 7.23
N MET A 38 -9.75 16.80 7.27
CA MET A 38 -8.31 16.53 7.21
C MET A 38 -8.06 15.22 6.48
N VAL A 39 -7.03 15.20 5.65
CA VAL A 39 -6.54 14.00 4.98
C VAL A 39 -5.07 13.81 5.34
N VAL A 40 -4.70 12.60 5.76
CA VAL A 40 -3.32 12.23 6.08
C VAL A 40 -2.99 10.92 5.39
N SER A 41 -1.89 10.89 4.65
CA SER A 41 -1.35 9.69 4.04
C SER A 41 0.19 9.71 4.04
N GLN A 42 0.82 8.62 3.61
CA GLN A 42 2.28 8.57 3.50
C GLN A 42 2.85 9.37 2.31
N ASN A 43 1.99 9.91 1.44
CA ASN A 43 2.43 10.70 0.29
C ASN A 43 1.56 11.95 0.16
N ILE A 44 2.21 13.11 0.07
CA ILE A 44 1.52 14.41 -0.01
C ILE A 44 0.61 14.51 -1.23
N LEU A 45 1.05 14.01 -2.40
CA LEU A 45 0.26 14.05 -3.63
C LEU A 45 -1.04 13.24 -3.51
N SER A 46 -1.02 12.15 -2.74
CA SER A 46 -2.24 11.38 -2.46
C SER A 46 -3.12 12.08 -1.42
N SER A 47 -2.53 12.76 -0.42
CA SER A 47 -3.29 13.56 0.53
C SER A 47 -3.99 14.74 -0.15
N ASP A 48 -3.31 15.40 -1.11
CA ASP A 48 -3.87 16.50 -1.90
C ASP A 48 -5.09 16.05 -2.72
N ILE A 49 -5.04 14.87 -3.35
CA ILE A 49 -6.21 14.27 -4.00
C ILE A 49 -7.36 14.06 -3.01
N GLY A 50 -7.06 13.55 -1.81
CA GLY A 50 -8.10 13.39 -0.79
C GLY A 50 -8.73 14.71 -0.36
N VAL A 51 -7.96 15.79 -0.26
CA VAL A 51 -8.47 17.14 0.01
C VAL A 51 -9.34 17.64 -1.14
N GLU A 52 -8.89 17.46 -2.40
CA GLU A 52 -9.67 17.80 -3.59
C GLU A 52 -11.05 17.12 -3.57
N ILE A 53 -11.11 15.82 -3.22
CA ILE A 53 -12.37 15.09 -3.10
C ILE A 53 -13.28 15.69 -2.01
N LEU A 54 -12.72 16.09 -0.86
CA LEU A 54 -13.50 16.77 0.18
C LEU A 54 -14.04 18.13 -0.30
N ASP A 55 -13.24 18.90 -1.02
CA ASP A 55 -13.62 20.20 -1.59
C ASP A 55 -14.71 20.08 -2.67
N MET A 56 -14.74 18.97 -3.40
CA MET A 56 -15.82 18.62 -4.33
C MET A 56 -17.14 18.25 -3.64
N GLY A 57 -17.17 18.19 -2.31
CA GLY A 57 -18.33 17.82 -1.51
C GLY A 57 -18.42 16.33 -1.16
N GLY A 58 -17.37 15.56 -1.43
CA GLY A 58 -17.22 14.18 -0.99
C GLY A 58 -17.12 14.08 0.52
N ASN A 59 -17.36 12.89 1.04
CA ASN A 59 -17.16 12.60 2.45
C ASN A 59 -15.79 11.95 2.72
N ALA A 60 -15.51 11.62 3.97
CA ALA A 60 -14.25 11.00 4.37
C ALA A 60 -14.00 9.64 3.70
N VAL A 61 -15.05 8.90 3.34
CA VAL A 61 -14.92 7.60 2.63
C VAL A 61 -14.55 7.84 1.18
N ASP A 62 -15.17 8.79 0.49
CA ASP A 62 -14.79 9.18 -0.87
C ASP A 62 -13.31 9.57 -0.94
N ALA A 63 -12.88 10.44 -0.01
CA ALA A 63 -11.48 10.85 0.09
C ALA A 63 -10.54 9.67 0.36
N ALA A 64 -10.90 8.78 1.30
CA ALA A 64 -10.08 7.60 1.62
C ALA A 64 -9.95 6.63 0.43
N VAL A 65 -11.01 6.46 -0.36
CA VAL A 65 -11.01 5.61 -1.56
C VAL A 65 -10.12 6.23 -2.64
N ALA A 66 -10.26 7.53 -2.92
CA ALA A 66 -9.39 8.22 -3.88
C ALA A 66 -7.92 8.15 -3.47
N VAL A 67 -7.61 8.42 -2.18
CA VAL A 67 -6.26 8.27 -1.62
C VAL A 67 -5.74 6.84 -1.77
N GLY A 68 -6.56 5.84 -1.47
CA GLY A 68 -6.18 4.43 -1.60
C GLY A 68 -5.78 4.06 -3.03
N PHE A 69 -6.52 4.53 -4.04
CA PHE A 69 -6.15 4.34 -5.43
C PHE A 69 -4.94 5.19 -5.85
N SER A 70 -4.84 6.44 -5.40
CA SER A 70 -3.69 7.32 -5.66
C SER A 70 -2.38 6.75 -5.14
N LEU A 71 -2.38 6.12 -3.97
CA LEU A 71 -1.21 5.48 -3.39
C LEU A 71 -0.64 4.36 -4.28
N ALA A 72 -1.43 3.74 -5.16
CA ALA A 72 -0.91 2.78 -6.11
C ALA A 72 0.04 3.42 -7.16
N THR A 73 -0.08 4.72 -7.38
CA THR A 73 0.85 5.50 -8.21
C THR A 73 2.02 6.04 -7.39
N THR A 74 1.74 6.63 -6.22
CA THR A 74 2.71 7.42 -5.44
C THR A 74 3.52 6.62 -4.44
N LEU A 75 3.00 5.46 -3.99
CA LEU A 75 3.62 4.57 -3.01
C LEU A 75 3.47 3.10 -3.41
N PRO A 76 3.94 2.67 -4.60
CA PRO A 76 3.65 1.35 -5.17
C PRO A 76 4.11 0.17 -4.30
N ARG A 77 5.11 0.37 -3.44
CA ARG A 77 5.61 -0.66 -2.51
C ARG A 77 4.61 -1.04 -1.41
N ALA A 78 3.65 -0.17 -1.08
CA ALA A 78 2.71 -0.37 0.03
C ALA A 78 1.25 -0.10 -0.35
N GLY A 79 0.96 0.79 -1.29
CA GLY A 79 -0.38 1.21 -1.72
C GLY A 79 -0.87 0.59 -3.03
N ASN A 80 -0.33 -0.55 -3.46
CA ASN A 80 -0.63 -1.12 -4.79
C ASN A 80 -2.00 -1.83 -4.87
N LEU A 81 -2.50 -2.01 -6.12
CA LEU A 81 -3.77 -2.70 -6.38
C LEU A 81 -3.70 -4.21 -6.12
N GLY A 82 -2.50 -4.78 -6.12
CA GLY A 82 -2.24 -6.21 -5.86
C GLY A 82 -2.29 -6.60 -4.38
N GLY A 83 -2.39 -5.61 -3.50
CA GLY A 83 -2.41 -5.80 -2.05
C GLY A 83 -3.78 -6.01 -1.45
N GLY A 84 -3.89 -5.63 -0.20
CA GLY A 84 -5.11 -5.64 0.59
C GLY A 84 -4.95 -4.72 1.81
N GLY A 85 -5.95 -4.70 2.66
CA GLY A 85 -5.93 -3.84 3.84
C GLY A 85 -7.14 -4.01 4.73
N PHE A 86 -7.29 -3.03 5.60
CA PHE A 86 -8.40 -2.92 6.54
C PHE A 86 -8.90 -1.47 6.54
N MET A 87 -10.17 -1.28 6.76
CA MET A 87 -10.76 0.06 6.90
C MET A 87 -11.69 0.09 8.11
N LEU A 88 -11.52 1.10 8.95
CA LEU A 88 -12.47 1.46 10.00
C LEU A 88 -13.17 2.76 9.60
N ILE A 89 -14.50 2.77 9.67
CA ILE A 89 -15.35 3.90 9.28
C ILE A 89 -16.25 4.21 10.48
N TYR A 90 -16.13 5.42 11.02
CA TYR A 90 -17.03 5.91 12.04
C TYR A 90 -18.05 6.86 11.41
N ILE A 91 -19.33 6.58 11.57
CA ILE A 91 -20.44 7.40 11.09
C ILE A 91 -21.08 8.11 12.28
N LYS A 92 -20.76 9.39 12.43
CA LYS A 92 -21.19 10.19 13.58
C LYS A 92 -22.71 10.26 13.75
N GLU A 93 -23.46 10.36 12.66
CA GLU A 93 -24.92 10.45 12.67
C GLU A 93 -25.61 9.22 13.22
N LYS A 94 -24.93 8.06 13.14
CA LYS A 94 -25.43 6.76 13.64
C LYS A 94 -24.77 6.37 14.95
N ASP A 95 -23.68 7.01 15.33
CA ASP A 95 -22.76 6.61 16.41
C ASP A 95 -22.29 5.14 16.25
N GLU A 96 -21.98 4.76 14.99
CA GLU A 96 -21.62 3.39 14.62
C GLU A 96 -20.25 3.33 13.99
N ILE A 97 -19.52 2.23 14.26
CA ILE A 97 -18.25 1.89 13.64
C ILE A 97 -18.45 0.70 12.72
N PHE A 98 -18.01 0.83 11.49
CA PHE A 98 -17.96 -0.24 10.50
C PHE A 98 -16.53 -0.66 10.25
N TYR A 99 -16.35 -1.95 10.01
CA TYR A 99 -15.07 -2.56 9.69
C TYR A 99 -15.16 -3.32 8.37
N ILE A 100 -14.22 -3.05 7.47
CA ILE A 100 -14.09 -3.77 6.20
C ILE A 100 -12.73 -4.45 6.19
N ASP A 101 -12.74 -5.78 6.14
CA ASP A 101 -11.55 -6.60 5.94
C ASP A 101 -11.44 -6.95 4.44
N TYR A 102 -10.47 -6.33 3.79
CA TYR A 102 -10.11 -6.64 2.40
C TYR A 102 -8.67 -7.13 2.28
N ARG A 103 -8.18 -7.79 3.32
CA ARG A 103 -6.86 -8.45 3.29
C ARG A 103 -6.78 -9.39 2.10
N SER A 104 -5.67 -9.34 1.37
CA SER A 104 -5.38 -10.27 0.28
C SER A 104 -5.40 -11.71 0.79
N LYS A 105 -5.83 -12.63 -0.06
CA LYS A 105 -5.99 -14.06 0.28
C LYS A 105 -5.01 -14.91 -0.52
N SER A 106 -4.69 -16.07 0.01
CA SER A 106 -3.94 -17.09 -0.72
C SER A 106 -4.76 -17.58 -1.92
N PRO A 107 -4.15 -17.79 -3.11
CA PRO A 107 -4.84 -18.43 -4.23
C PRO A 107 -5.37 -19.81 -3.85
N LYS A 108 -6.54 -20.19 -4.39
CA LYS A 108 -7.15 -21.52 -4.13
C LYS A 108 -6.21 -22.67 -4.36
N ASN A 109 -5.39 -22.55 -5.39
CA ASN A 109 -4.41 -23.57 -5.78
C ASN A 109 -3.11 -23.55 -4.98
N ALA A 110 -2.96 -22.66 -3.99
CA ALA A 110 -1.75 -22.57 -3.18
C ALA A 110 -1.66 -23.76 -2.22
N SER A 111 -0.46 -24.34 -2.13
CA SER A 111 -0.12 -25.34 -1.13
C SER A 111 1.35 -25.19 -0.74
N ILE A 112 1.72 -25.70 0.44
CA ILE A 112 3.10 -25.72 0.90
C ILE A 112 4.01 -26.36 -0.14
N GLU A 113 3.55 -27.45 -0.76
CA GLU A 113 4.31 -28.18 -1.76
C GLU A 113 4.54 -27.36 -3.03
N LYS A 114 3.52 -26.65 -3.52
CA LYS A 114 3.64 -25.77 -4.69
C LYS A 114 4.53 -24.55 -4.40
N LEU A 115 4.36 -23.94 -3.23
CA LEU A 115 5.14 -22.76 -2.83
C LEU A 115 6.59 -23.11 -2.52
N LEU A 116 6.83 -24.09 -1.66
CA LEU A 116 8.14 -24.36 -1.07
C LEU A 116 8.80 -25.65 -1.54
N GLY A 117 8.13 -26.43 -2.39
CA GLY A 117 8.65 -27.71 -2.89
C GLY A 117 8.82 -28.76 -1.80
N THR A 118 8.04 -28.69 -0.71
CA THR A 118 8.08 -29.63 0.41
C THR A 118 6.68 -29.78 1.01
N LYS A 119 6.40 -30.95 1.60
CA LYS A 119 5.11 -31.21 2.28
C LYS A 119 5.03 -30.67 3.70
N LYS A 120 6.15 -30.27 4.28
CA LYS A 120 6.24 -29.71 5.65
C LYS A 120 6.69 -28.27 5.59
N ILE A 121 6.17 -27.44 6.49
CA ILE A 121 6.64 -26.07 6.64
C ILE A 121 8.10 -26.15 7.13
N PRO A 122 9.05 -25.57 6.38
CA PRO A 122 10.44 -25.54 6.78
C PRO A 122 10.68 -24.53 7.90
N ASP A 123 11.81 -24.68 8.61
CA ASP A 123 12.25 -23.70 9.59
C ASP A 123 12.37 -22.30 8.97
N ARG A 124 12.20 -21.25 9.79
CA ARG A 124 12.24 -19.85 9.34
C ARG A 124 13.53 -19.47 8.61
N ASN A 125 14.65 -20.09 8.97
CA ASN A 125 15.98 -19.83 8.38
C ASN A 125 16.27 -20.75 7.17
N SER A 126 15.30 -21.49 6.70
CA SER A 126 15.50 -22.40 5.56
C SER A 126 15.57 -21.61 4.25
N LYS A 127 16.58 -21.88 3.43
CA LYS A 127 16.71 -21.36 2.05
C LYS A 127 15.52 -21.70 1.13
N ARG A 128 14.62 -22.60 1.55
CA ARG A 128 13.40 -22.90 0.79
C ARG A 128 12.45 -21.71 0.67
N TRP A 129 12.53 -20.75 1.58
CA TRP A 129 11.76 -19.51 1.50
C TRP A 129 12.19 -18.62 0.33
N GLU A 130 13.47 -18.66 -0.05
CA GLU A 130 14.00 -17.94 -1.22
C GLU A 130 13.28 -18.31 -2.52
N ARG A 131 12.64 -19.50 -2.57
CA ARG A 131 11.89 -19.96 -3.75
C ARG A 131 10.68 -19.08 -4.07
N VAL A 132 10.08 -18.43 -3.09
CA VAL A 132 8.90 -17.57 -3.26
C VAL A 132 9.27 -16.10 -3.28
N ASP A 133 10.42 -15.73 -2.72
CA ASP A 133 10.86 -14.36 -2.65
C ASP A 133 11.01 -13.75 -4.05
N TYR A 134 10.39 -12.61 -4.26
CA TYR A 134 10.41 -11.84 -5.52
C TYR A 134 9.94 -12.65 -6.75
N THR A 135 9.06 -13.61 -6.57
CA THR A 135 8.48 -14.40 -7.65
C THR A 135 6.95 -14.28 -7.71
N TYR A 136 6.35 -14.68 -8.84
CA TYR A 136 4.90 -14.73 -9.00
C TYR A 136 4.22 -15.74 -8.05
N LEU A 137 4.97 -16.68 -7.47
CA LEU A 137 4.47 -17.62 -6.46
C LEU A 137 4.06 -16.90 -5.16
N ALA A 138 4.70 -15.77 -4.83
CA ALA A 138 4.37 -14.97 -3.64
C ALA A 138 3.10 -14.13 -3.80
N SER A 139 2.55 -14.06 -5.03
CA SER A 139 1.39 -13.21 -5.30
C SER A 139 0.14 -13.75 -4.60
N ALA A 140 -0.54 -12.88 -3.86
CA ALA A 140 -1.83 -13.15 -3.26
C ALA A 140 -2.97 -12.63 -4.15
N VAL A 141 -4.17 -13.17 -3.99
CA VAL A 141 -5.38 -12.65 -4.62
C VAL A 141 -5.65 -11.24 -4.08
N PRO A 142 -5.68 -10.22 -4.94
CA PRO A 142 -5.81 -8.83 -4.51
C PRO A 142 -7.13 -8.54 -3.80
N GLY A 143 -7.08 -7.79 -2.70
CA GLY A 143 -8.26 -7.33 -1.98
C GLY A 143 -8.51 -5.82 -2.09
N THR A 144 -7.47 -5.02 -2.41
CA THR A 144 -7.51 -3.56 -2.35
C THR A 144 -8.69 -2.97 -3.15
N VAL A 145 -8.84 -3.35 -4.42
CA VAL A 145 -9.89 -2.78 -5.28
C VAL A 145 -11.27 -3.14 -4.76
N TYR A 146 -11.46 -4.39 -4.34
CA TYR A 146 -12.75 -4.82 -3.77
C TYR A 146 -13.09 -4.03 -2.51
N GLY A 147 -12.15 -3.91 -1.57
CA GLY A 147 -12.41 -3.23 -0.30
C GLY A 147 -12.68 -1.74 -0.45
N LEU A 148 -11.90 -1.04 -1.30
CA LEU A 148 -12.13 0.37 -1.57
C LEU A 148 -13.50 0.61 -2.24
N LEU A 149 -13.87 -0.21 -3.23
CA LEU A 149 -15.15 -0.06 -3.91
C LEU A 149 -16.34 -0.51 -3.04
N GLU A 150 -16.16 -1.48 -2.16
CA GLU A 150 -17.19 -1.86 -1.19
C GLU A 150 -17.42 -0.76 -0.16
N ALA A 151 -16.35 -0.11 0.31
CA ALA A 151 -16.45 1.07 1.18
C ALA A 151 -17.19 2.21 0.47
N HIS A 152 -16.80 2.53 -0.76
CA HIS A 152 -17.45 3.57 -1.56
C HIS A 152 -18.94 3.28 -1.78
N LYS A 153 -19.29 2.07 -2.20
CA LYS A 153 -20.66 1.66 -2.46
C LYS A 153 -21.59 1.83 -1.26
N ASN A 154 -21.09 1.53 -0.05
CA ASN A 154 -21.91 1.54 1.16
C ASN A 154 -21.91 2.90 1.89
N PHE A 155 -20.87 3.70 1.72
CA PHE A 155 -20.64 4.90 2.55
C PHE A 155 -20.21 6.13 1.73
N GLY A 156 -19.92 6.00 0.44
CA GLY A 156 -19.56 7.12 -0.44
C GLY A 156 -20.75 8.03 -0.73
N ARG A 157 -20.44 9.24 -1.16
CA ARG A 157 -21.41 10.28 -1.53
C ARG A 157 -21.32 10.69 -2.99
N LEU A 158 -20.08 10.79 -3.52
CA LEU A 158 -19.84 11.15 -4.93
C LEU A 158 -19.91 9.91 -5.82
N GLU A 159 -20.12 10.14 -7.10
CA GLU A 159 -20.04 9.06 -8.09
C GLU A 159 -18.59 8.56 -8.22
N LEU A 160 -18.44 7.25 -8.47
CA LEU A 160 -17.12 6.63 -8.59
C LEU A 160 -16.24 7.32 -9.65
N GLN A 161 -16.85 7.73 -10.77
CA GLN A 161 -16.16 8.41 -11.85
C GLN A 161 -15.58 9.75 -11.42
N GLU A 162 -16.24 10.48 -10.52
CA GLU A 162 -15.78 11.77 -10.01
C GLU A 162 -14.54 11.58 -9.15
N ILE A 163 -14.57 10.64 -8.19
CA ILE A 163 -13.43 10.38 -7.32
C ILE A 163 -12.25 9.74 -8.04
N MET A 164 -12.47 9.00 -9.12
CA MET A 164 -11.41 8.37 -9.93
C MET A 164 -10.75 9.33 -10.92
N LYS A 165 -11.39 10.44 -11.27
CA LYS A 165 -10.86 11.39 -12.27
C LYS A 165 -9.49 11.95 -11.90
N PRO A 166 -9.25 12.55 -10.72
CA PRO A 166 -7.92 13.03 -10.34
C PRO A 166 -6.89 11.90 -10.20
N VAL A 167 -7.31 10.72 -9.77
CA VAL A 167 -6.44 9.53 -9.67
C VAL A 167 -5.94 9.07 -11.04
N ILE A 168 -6.83 9.04 -12.04
CA ILE A 168 -6.49 8.70 -13.42
C ILE A 168 -5.52 9.73 -14.00
N ALA A 169 -5.83 11.04 -13.84
CA ALA A 169 -4.98 12.13 -14.30
C ALA A 169 -3.56 12.03 -13.69
N GLN A 170 -3.46 11.79 -12.39
CA GLN A 170 -2.18 11.62 -11.71
C GLN A 170 -1.34 10.49 -12.31
N ALA A 171 -1.94 9.35 -12.64
CA ALA A 171 -1.22 8.22 -13.24
C ALA A 171 -0.80 8.50 -14.70
N GLU A 172 -1.59 9.25 -15.47
CA GLU A 172 -1.31 9.63 -16.86
C GLU A 172 -0.26 10.72 -16.98
N GLU A 173 -0.45 11.80 -16.24
CA GLU A 173 0.44 12.97 -16.27
C GLU A 173 1.77 12.66 -15.60
N GLY A 174 1.74 11.77 -14.60
CA GLY A 174 2.88 11.30 -13.83
C GLY A 174 3.08 12.08 -12.54
N ILE A 175 3.96 11.56 -11.73
CA ILE A 175 4.36 12.12 -10.45
C ILE A 175 5.85 12.45 -10.44
N VAL A 176 6.23 13.43 -9.64
CA VAL A 176 7.63 13.68 -9.33
C VAL A 176 8.14 12.54 -8.44
N VAL A 177 9.22 11.89 -8.86
CA VAL A 177 9.88 10.84 -8.07
C VAL A 177 10.49 11.48 -6.82
N SER A 178 10.06 11.02 -5.64
CA SER A 178 10.61 11.46 -4.37
C SER A 178 11.95 10.79 -4.06
N SER A 179 12.74 11.37 -3.14
CA SER A 179 13.96 10.73 -2.61
C SER A 179 13.70 9.33 -2.08
N ASP A 180 12.60 9.13 -1.35
CA ASP A 180 12.21 7.82 -0.81
C ASP A 180 11.93 6.81 -1.92
N LEU A 181 11.19 7.19 -2.96
CA LEU A 181 10.89 6.30 -4.08
C LEU A 181 12.15 5.95 -4.87
N SER A 182 12.99 6.93 -5.20
CA SER A 182 14.27 6.71 -5.89
C SER A 182 15.19 5.80 -5.08
N TYR A 183 15.33 6.05 -3.77
CA TYR A 183 16.11 5.23 -2.87
C TYR A 183 15.61 3.77 -2.85
N VAL A 184 14.31 3.56 -2.67
CA VAL A 184 13.71 2.21 -2.60
C VAL A 184 13.90 1.44 -3.90
N ILE A 185 13.75 2.09 -5.07
CA ILE A 185 14.05 1.46 -6.36
C ILE A 185 15.52 1.03 -6.41
N GLY A 186 16.44 1.90 -6.00
CA GLY A 186 17.88 1.63 -6.00
C GLY A 186 18.30 0.47 -5.11
N VAL A 187 17.66 0.29 -3.96
CA VAL A 187 17.96 -0.82 -3.02
C VAL A 187 17.17 -2.10 -3.30
N THR A 188 16.36 -2.13 -4.36
CA THR A 188 15.54 -3.29 -4.76
C THR A 188 15.92 -3.78 -6.16
N PRO A 189 17.14 -4.30 -6.36
CA PRO A 189 17.63 -4.71 -7.70
C PRO A 189 16.80 -5.85 -8.32
N GLN A 190 15.98 -6.56 -7.52
CA GLN A 190 15.07 -7.61 -7.97
C GLN A 190 14.01 -7.09 -8.96
N LEU A 191 13.68 -5.79 -8.91
CA LEU A 191 12.79 -5.15 -9.89
C LEU A 191 13.33 -5.24 -11.34
N LYS A 192 14.65 -5.36 -11.52
CA LYS A 192 15.28 -5.56 -12.83
C LYS A 192 14.99 -6.94 -13.44
N SER A 193 14.64 -7.93 -12.63
CA SER A 193 14.37 -9.30 -13.13
C SER A 193 13.00 -9.45 -13.79
N ASP A 194 12.08 -8.51 -13.51
CA ASP A 194 10.76 -8.46 -14.14
C ASP A 194 10.72 -7.35 -15.20
N LYS A 195 10.41 -7.70 -16.42
CA LYS A 195 10.45 -6.80 -17.58
C LYS A 195 9.55 -5.58 -17.42
N GLU A 196 8.36 -5.77 -16.86
CA GLU A 196 7.41 -4.68 -16.68
C GLU A 196 7.89 -3.72 -15.56
N SER A 197 8.33 -4.28 -14.44
CA SER A 197 8.92 -3.48 -13.35
C SER A 197 10.16 -2.72 -13.82
N TYR A 198 11.03 -3.38 -14.60
CA TYR A 198 12.21 -2.70 -15.19
C TYR A 198 11.79 -1.50 -16.04
N SER A 199 10.82 -1.67 -16.94
CA SER A 199 10.36 -0.60 -17.83
C SER A 199 9.73 0.59 -17.10
N ILE A 200 9.22 0.37 -15.88
CA ILE A 200 8.58 1.41 -15.08
C ILE A 200 9.58 2.16 -14.21
N TYR A 201 10.50 1.43 -13.56
CA TYR A 201 11.33 1.95 -12.48
C TYR A 201 12.78 2.23 -12.88
N TYR A 202 13.19 1.83 -14.08
CA TYR A 202 14.55 2.03 -14.55
C TYR A 202 14.56 2.77 -15.89
N LYS A 203 15.59 3.58 -16.09
CA LYS A 203 15.90 4.26 -17.34
C LYS A 203 17.41 4.13 -17.59
N ASP A 204 17.79 3.70 -18.79
CA ASP A 204 19.20 3.52 -19.16
C ASP A 204 19.97 2.61 -18.16
N ASP A 205 19.31 1.59 -17.63
CA ASP A 205 19.77 0.62 -16.61
C ASP A 205 19.98 1.20 -15.20
N GLU A 206 19.65 2.48 -14.98
CA GLU A 206 19.71 3.16 -13.68
C GLU A 206 18.32 3.33 -13.07
N PRO A 207 18.18 3.31 -11.74
CA PRO A 207 16.93 3.64 -11.06
C PRO A 207 16.43 5.03 -11.44
N LEU A 208 15.11 5.23 -11.47
CA LEU A 208 14.57 6.58 -11.67
C LEU A 208 15.14 7.54 -10.64
N GLU A 209 15.73 8.62 -11.14
CA GLU A 209 16.32 9.67 -10.30
C GLU A 209 15.25 10.48 -9.55
N GLU A 210 15.63 10.98 -8.40
CA GLU A 210 14.84 11.98 -7.68
C GLU A 210 14.54 13.18 -8.59
N PHE A 211 13.35 13.75 -8.47
CA PHE A 211 12.78 14.83 -9.29
C PHE A 211 12.49 14.47 -10.75
N SER A 212 12.78 13.26 -11.22
CA SER A 212 12.30 12.81 -12.54
C SER A 212 10.77 12.59 -12.50
N ILE A 213 10.17 12.43 -13.69
CA ILE A 213 8.73 12.18 -13.79
C ILE A 213 8.47 10.71 -14.08
N MET A 214 7.77 10.04 -13.18
CA MET A 214 7.27 8.68 -13.38
C MET A 214 5.82 8.69 -13.85
N ARG A 215 5.57 8.17 -15.05
CA ARG A 215 4.21 8.00 -15.61
C ARG A 215 3.79 6.55 -15.60
N ARG A 216 2.49 6.34 -15.35
CA ARG A 216 1.91 5.00 -15.28
C ARG A 216 0.67 4.88 -16.19
N PRO A 217 0.83 4.94 -17.51
CA PRO A 217 -0.30 4.85 -18.45
C PRO A 217 -1.01 3.49 -18.38
N ASP A 218 -0.30 2.41 -18.08
CA ASP A 218 -0.83 1.08 -17.84
C ASP A 218 -1.77 1.04 -16.63
N LEU A 219 -1.36 1.68 -15.53
CA LEU A 219 -2.15 1.81 -14.30
C LEU A 219 -3.35 2.74 -14.53
N ALA A 220 -3.16 3.86 -15.24
CA ALA A 220 -4.26 4.74 -15.60
C ALA A 220 -5.34 4.02 -16.42
N ASN A 221 -4.96 3.16 -17.36
CA ASN A 221 -5.90 2.32 -18.12
C ASN A 221 -6.65 1.34 -17.19
N THR A 222 -5.97 0.77 -16.20
CA THR A 222 -6.62 -0.07 -15.17
C THR A 222 -7.61 0.75 -14.34
N PHE A 223 -7.26 1.95 -13.92
CA PHE A 223 -8.16 2.86 -13.21
C PHE A 223 -9.40 3.26 -14.06
N LYS A 224 -9.23 3.47 -15.37
CA LYS A 224 -10.35 3.73 -16.28
C LYS A 224 -11.31 2.56 -16.35
N GLU A 225 -10.80 1.32 -16.40
CA GLU A 225 -11.65 0.13 -16.37
C GLU A 225 -12.40 0.00 -15.04
N ILE A 226 -11.72 0.25 -13.91
CA ILE A 226 -12.34 0.26 -12.58
C ILE A 226 -13.41 1.37 -12.48
N SER A 227 -13.08 2.58 -12.90
CA SER A 227 -14.00 3.73 -12.90
C SER A 227 -15.28 3.43 -13.68
N LYS A 228 -15.16 2.78 -14.82
CA LYS A 228 -16.29 2.46 -15.71
C LYS A 228 -17.11 1.26 -15.25
N ASN A 229 -16.45 0.20 -14.79
CA ASN A 229 -17.05 -1.12 -14.58
C ASN A 229 -17.06 -1.57 -13.11
N GLY A 230 -16.56 -0.72 -12.20
CA GLY A 230 -16.46 -1.03 -10.77
C GLY A 230 -15.60 -2.26 -10.51
N ILE A 231 -16.03 -3.11 -9.58
CA ILE A 231 -15.34 -4.36 -9.19
C ILE A 231 -15.05 -5.25 -10.40
N LYS A 232 -16.01 -5.37 -11.33
CA LYS A 232 -15.85 -6.18 -12.54
C LYS A 232 -14.73 -5.68 -13.44
N GLY A 233 -14.48 -4.37 -13.48
CA GLY A 233 -13.39 -3.76 -14.25
C GLY A 233 -12.00 -4.24 -13.88
N PHE A 234 -11.83 -4.80 -12.66
CA PHE A 234 -10.56 -5.32 -12.18
C PHE A 234 -10.53 -6.85 -12.05
N TYR A 235 -11.61 -7.48 -11.59
CA TYR A 235 -11.63 -8.91 -11.30
C TYR A 235 -12.17 -9.75 -12.47
N GLU A 236 -12.79 -9.14 -13.47
CA GLU A 236 -13.31 -9.81 -14.66
C GLU A 236 -12.73 -9.18 -15.95
N GLY A 237 -12.84 -9.85 -17.08
CA GLY A 237 -12.46 -9.37 -18.41
C GLY A 237 -10.98 -9.06 -18.56
N LYS A 238 -10.65 -8.01 -19.33
CA LYS A 238 -9.29 -7.74 -19.82
C LYS A 238 -8.21 -7.65 -18.74
N ILE A 239 -8.52 -7.05 -17.59
CA ILE A 239 -7.53 -6.86 -16.51
C ILE A 239 -7.28 -8.20 -15.81
N ALA A 240 -8.33 -8.96 -15.54
CA ALA A 240 -8.21 -10.31 -14.99
C ALA A 240 -7.46 -11.24 -15.95
N ASP A 241 -7.80 -11.21 -17.26
CA ASP A 241 -7.14 -12.01 -18.29
C ASP A 241 -5.63 -11.73 -18.35
N LYS A 242 -5.23 -10.45 -18.35
CA LYS A 242 -3.81 -10.07 -18.33
C LYS A 242 -3.09 -10.61 -17.11
N ARG A 243 -3.73 -10.52 -15.94
CA ARG A 243 -3.16 -11.02 -14.67
C ARG A 243 -2.97 -12.53 -14.72
N VAL A 244 -4.02 -13.26 -15.10
CA VAL A 244 -3.95 -14.74 -15.19
C VAL A 244 -2.92 -15.19 -16.23
N ASN A 245 -2.84 -14.51 -17.37
CA ASN A 245 -1.83 -14.78 -18.38
C ASN A 245 -0.41 -14.55 -17.85
N ALA A 246 -0.17 -13.46 -17.11
CA ALA A 246 1.13 -13.21 -16.46
C ALA A 246 1.47 -14.30 -15.43
N MET A 247 0.49 -14.72 -14.63
CA MET A 247 0.66 -15.84 -13.68
C MET A 247 1.06 -17.12 -14.40
N ASN A 248 0.35 -17.50 -15.48
CA ASN A 248 0.63 -18.71 -16.26
C ASN A 248 2.03 -18.70 -16.90
N GLN A 249 2.47 -17.54 -17.39
CA GLN A 249 3.79 -17.37 -18.00
C GLN A 249 4.94 -17.42 -16.99
N ASN A 250 4.69 -17.11 -15.73
CA ASN A 250 5.70 -16.97 -14.70
C ASN A 250 5.50 -17.93 -13.50
N ASN A 251 4.79 -19.02 -13.71
CA ASN A 251 4.52 -20.05 -12.68
C ASN A 251 3.81 -19.51 -11.42
N GLY A 252 3.01 -18.46 -11.55
CA GLY A 252 2.14 -17.97 -10.48
C GLY A 252 0.94 -18.90 -10.25
N LEU A 253 0.17 -18.63 -9.20
CA LEU A 253 -0.90 -19.53 -8.76
C LEU A 253 -2.30 -18.93 -8.89
N ILE A 254 -2.42 -17.63 -9.14
CA ILE A 254 -3.74 -16.97 -9.30
C ILE A 254 -4.36 -17.39 -10.63
N THR A 255 -5.62 -17.75 -10.58
CA THR A 255 -6.45 -18.16 -11.73
C THR A 255 -7.72 -17.33 -11.82
N HIS A 256 -8.56 -17.56 -12.82
CA HIS A 256 -9.89 -16.92 -12.93
C HIS A 256 -10.88 -17.37 -11.85
N GLU A 257 -10.58 -18.43 -11.10
CA GLU A 257 -11.43 -18.93 -10.02
C GLU A 257 -11.21 -18.21 -8.68
N ASP A 258 -10.15 -17.40 -8.61
CA ASP A 258 -9.76 -16.64 -7.44
C ASP A 258 -10.45 -15.27 -7.40
#